data_7bcde75f97c0f97093434520dcf228dd
#
_entry.id   7bcde75f97c0f97093434520dcf228dd
#
_cell.length_a   1.000
_cell.length_b   1.000
_cell.length_c   1.000
_cell.angle_alpha   90.00
_cell.angle_beta   90.00
_cell.angle_gamma   90.00
#
_symmetry.space_group_name_H-M   'P 1'
#
loop_
_entity.id
_entity.type
_entity.pdbx_description
1 polymer ?
#
loop_
_entity_poly.entity_id
_entity_poly.type
_entity_poly.pdbx_seq_one_letter_code
_entity_poly.pdbx_strand_id
1 'polypeptide(L)'
;MTPVSGQEGTPVVSLRGAALSYGDRTVWSGLDLDVRPGEFLAVLGPNGAGKTSFVRALLGRRPLSAGTLTVLGRPARDAARHIGYVPQQAALSAQAMLRARDLVRFGIDGHRFGPRLRTGPVRRRVDEILESVGAAAFADVPLGMLSGGERQRVRIGQALATDPRILLCDEPLLSLDLHHQRAVTELIDARRRSHGTAVVFVTHEINPVLGLVDRVLYLAPGGHRVGTPDEVLTSESLSRLYGTQVDVVRVRGRVVVAGAPDEPAAPPHHPGPVHETDGVRA
;
A
#
# COMPACT_ATOMS: atom_id res chain seq x y z
N MET A 1 -10.91 -23.82 -20.55
CA MET A 1 -10.97 -23.66 -19.09
C MET A 1 -11.97 -22.54 -18.82
N THR A 2 -13.12 -22.90 -18.27
CA THR A 2 -14.25 -22.00 -17.98
C THR A 2 -13.83 -21.02 -16.87
N PRO A 3 -14.15 -19.71 -16.96
CA PRO A 3 -13.87 -18.77 -15.88
C PRO A 3 -14.73 -19.17 -14.66
N VAL A 4 -14.07 -19.28 -13.50
CA VAL A 4 -14.72 -19.50 -12.21
C VAL A 4 -15.59 -18.29 -11.94
N SER A 5 -16.90 -18.47 -12.07
CA SER A 5 -17.93 -17.48 -11.70
C SER A 5 -17.77 -17.07 -10.24
N GLY A 6 -17.76 -15.73 -10.01
CA GLY A 6 -17.45 -15.06 -8.78
C GLY A 6 -18.20 -15.61 -7.56
N GLN A 7 -17.43 -15.89 -6.53
CA GLN A 7 -17.96 -15.87 -5.17
C GLN A 7 -18.34 -14.43 -4.83
N GLU A 8 -19.63 -14.12 -4.79
CA GLU A 8 -20.19 -12.88 -4.27
C GLU A 8 -19.98 -12.82 -2.74
N GLY A 9 -18.72 -12.73 -2.31
CA GLY A 9 -18.38 -12.49 -0.92
C GLY A 9 -18.55 -11.01 -0.59
N THR A 10 -19.09 -10.72 0.60
CA THR A 10 -19.14 -9.35 1.14
C THR A 10 -17.76 -8.69 1.05
N PRO A 11 -17.63 -7.48 0.48
CA PRO A 11 -16.34 -6.81 0.32
C PRO A 11 -15.68 -6.56 1.69
N VAL A 12 -14.37 -6.74 1.74
CA VAL A 12 -13.56 -6.44 2.95
C VAL A 12 -13.23 -4.95 3.03
N VAL A 13 -13.24 -4.23 1.91
CA VAL A 13 -13.15 -2.76 1.83
C VAL A 13 -14.25 -2.30 0.90
N SER A 14 -14.98 -1.25 1.30
CA SER A 14 -15.99 -0.61 0.45
C SER A 14 -15.90 0.90 0.58
N LEU A 15 -15.72 1.58 -0.56
CA LEU A 15 -15.78 3.03 -0.71
C LEU A 15 -16.96 3.38 -1.61
N ARG A 16 -17.71 4.44 -1.23
CA ARG A 16 -18.85 4.96 -2.02
C ARG A 16 -18.79 6.48 -2.08
N GLY A 17 -18.69 7.02 -3.31
CA GLY A 17 -18.56 8.45 -3.56
C GLY A 17 -17.44 9.10 -2.77
N ALA A 18 -16.39 8.34 -2.45
CA ALA A 18 -15.37 8.76 -1.50
C ALA A 18 -14.51 9.89 -2.06
N ALA A 19 -14.26 10.92 -1.25
CA ALA A 19 -13.38 12.02 -1.58
C ALA A 19 -12.41 12.33 -0.44
N LEU A 20 -11.22 12.80 -0.81
CA LEU A 20 -10.21 13.23 0.15
C LEU A 20 -9.56 14.54 -0.30
N SER A 21 -9.51 15.51 0.62
CA SER A 21 -8.94 16.83 0.40
C SER A 21 -8.04 17.26 1.54
N TYR A 22 -7.13 18.17 1.27
CA TYR A 22 -6.29 18.89 2.23
C TYR A 22 -6.51 20.38 2.04
N GLY A 23 -7.27 21.02 2.94
CA GLY A 23 -7.79 22.37 2.72
C GLY A 23 -8.58 22.40 1.41
N ASP A 24 -8.26 23.36 0.53
CA ASP A 24 -8.96 23.53 -0.75
C ASP A 24 -8.46 22.57 -1.85
N ARG A 25 -7.38 21.83 -1.60
CA ARG A 25 -6.82 20.89 -2.58
C ARG A 25 -7.50 19.53 -2.48
N THR A 26 -8.32 19.19 -3.46
CA THR A 26 -8.86 17.84 -3.63
C THR A 26 -7.77 16.91 -4.19
N VAL A 27 -7.53 15.79 -3.51
CA VAL A 27 -6.57 14.77 -3.92
C VAL A 27 -7.22 13.77 -4.87
N TRP A 28 -8.39 13.28 -4.51
CA TRP A 28 -9.27 12.47 -5.34
C TRP A 28 -10.72 12.57 -4.83
N SER A 29 -11.68 12.36 -5.73
CA SER A 29 -13.11 12.49 -5.43
C SER A 29 -13.95 11.50 -6.23
N GLY A 30 -15.12 11.15 -5.72
CA GLY A 30 -16.07 10.28 -6.40
C GLY A 30 -15.57 8.84 -6.55
N LEU A 31 -14.68 8.37 -5.65
CA LEU A 31 -14.13 7.03 -5.73
C LEU A 31 -15.12 5.99 -5.20
N ASP A 32 -15.55 5.09 -6.11
CA ASP A 32 -16.30 3.88 -5.79
C ASP A 32 -15.39 2.67 -5.97
N LEU A 33 -15.20 1.89 -4.91
CA LEU A 33 -14.31 0.74 -4.91
C LEU A 33 -14.75 -0.29 -3.89
N ASP A 34 -14.88 -1.54 -4.31
CA ASP A 34 -14.96 -2.70 -3.44
C ASP A 34 -13.68 -3.53 -3.58
N VAL A 35 -13.18 -4.05 -2.47
CA VAL A 35 -12.11 -5.06 -2.46
C VAL A 35 -12.68 -6.32 -1.83
N ARG A 36 -12.51 -7.46 -2.48
CA ARG A 36 -13.06 -8.75 -2.06
C ARG A 36 -12.03 -9.57 -1.27
N PRO A 37 -12.46 -10.53 -0.44
CA PRO A 37 -11.54 -11.50 0.16
C PRO A 37 -10.68 -12.19 -0.91
N GLY A 38 -9.37 -12.31 -0.67
CA GLY A 38 -8.43 -12.95 -1.60
C GLY A 38 -8.12 -12.15 -2.87
N GLU A 39 -8.67 -10.95 -3.04
CA GLU A 39 -8.36 -10.07 -4.17
C GLU A 39 -6.99 -9.40 -3.99
N PHE A 40 -6.25 -9.27 -5.09
CA PHE A 40 -5.02 -8.49 -5.19
C PHE A 40 -5.30 -7.18 -5.95
N LEU A 41 -5.47 -6.10 -5.21
CA LEU A 41 -5.63 -4.75 -5.74
C LEU A 41 -4.28 -4.03 -5.78
N ALA A 42 -3.81 -3.65 -6.97
CA ALA A 42 -2.68 -2.73 -7.10
C ALA A 42 -3.17 -1.27 -7.10
N VAL A 43 -2.50 -0.40 -6.32
CA VAL A 43 -2.75 1.03 -6.30
C VAL A 43 -1.56 1.74 -6.93
N LEU A 44 -1.79 2.35 -8.09
CA LEU A 44 -0.79 2.97 -8.93
C LEU A 44 -1.01 4.47 -9.05
N GLY A 45 -0.02 5.17 -9.58
CA GLY A 45 -0.10 6.59 -9.89
C GLY A 45 1.21 7.32 -9.58
N PRO A 46 1.38 8.56 -10.07
CA PRO A 46 2.58 9.35 -9.85
C PRO A 46 2.75 9.76 -8.38
N ASN A 47 3.89 10.34 -8.07
CA ASN A 47 4.11 10.92 -6.75
C ASN A 47 3.11 12.07 -6.52
N GLY A 48 2.61 12.18 -5.30
CA GLY A 48 1.60 13.19 -4.96
C GLY A 48 0.16 12.89 -5.41
N ALA A 49 -0.12 11.77 -6.13
CA ALA A 49 -1.47 11.39 -6.57
C ALA A 49 -2.40 10.93 -5.44
N GLY A 50 -1.91 10.86 -4.21
CA GLY A 50 -2.74 10.51 -3.06
C GLY A 50 -2.71 9.04 -2.65
N LYS A 51 -1.79 8.23 -3.17
CA LYS A 51 -1.63 6.80 -2.77
C LYS A 51 -1.47 6.64 -1.26
N THR A 52 -0.55 7.37 -0.66
CA THR A 52 -0.34 7.36 0.81
C THR A 52 -1.56 7.88 1.58
N SER A 53 -2.31 8.83 1.00
CA SER A 53 -3.56 9.34 1.59
C SER A 53 -4.65 8.28 1.57
N PHE A 54 -4.74 7.50 0.50
CA PHE A 54 -5.63 6.33 0.39
C PHE A 54 -5.27 5.28 1.45
N VAL A 55 -3.98 4.93 1.61
CA VAL A 55 -3.50 4.04 2.67
C VAL A 55 -3.90 4.54 4.05
N ARG A 56 -3.70 5.84 4.33
CA ARG A 56 -4.08 6.44 5.63
C ARG A 56 -5.57 6.41 5.88
N ALA A 57 -6.40 6.58 4.83
CA ALA A 57 -7.84 6.45 4.95
C ALA A 57 -8.24 5.01 5.31
N LEU A 58 -7.70 3.99 4.62
CA LEU A 58 -7.94 2.57 4.93
C LEU A 58 -7.53 2.19 6.35
N LEU A 59 -6.43 2.77 6.87
CA LEU A 59 -5.99 2.58 8.25
C LEU A 59 -6.83 3.36 9.28
N GLY A 60 -7.84 4.13 8.86
CA GLY A 60 -8.63 5.00 9.74
C GLY A 60 -7.85 6.17 10.33
N ARG A 61 -6.65 6.47 9.81
CA ARG A 61 -5.77 7.56 10.26
C ARG A 61 -6.09 8.90 9.60
N ARG A 62 -6.91 8.88 8.56
CA ARG A 62 -7.38 10.06 7.85
C ARG A 62 -8.86 9.90 7.53
N PRO A 63 -9.74 10.81 8.00
CA PRO A 63 -11.15 10.81 7.59
C PRO A 63 -11.27 11.22 6.12
N LEU A 64 -12.30 10.72 5.44
CA LEU A 64 -12.72 11.23 4.14
C LEU A 64 -13.27 12.64 4.26
N SER A 65 -13.16 13.41 3.18
CA SER A 65 -13.80 14.73 3.05
C SER A 65 -15.27 14.60 2.62
N ALA A 66 -15.62 13.53 1.87
CA ALA A 66 -16.97 13.17 1.48
C ALA A 66 -17.09 11.67 1.20
N GLY A 67 -18.31 11.15 1.13
CA GLY A 67 -18.60 9.74 0.88
C GLY A 67 -18.41 8.86 2.12
N THR A 68 -18.32 7.55 1.89
CA THR A 68 -18.20 6.54 2.96
C THR A 68 -17.07 5.58 2.70
N LEU A 69 -16.43 5.11 3.78
CA LEU A 69 -15.44 4.04 3.77
C LEU A 69 -15.77 3.07 4.89
N THR A 70 -15.96 1.81 4.54
CA THR A 70 -16.07 0.71 5.49
C THR A 70 -15.00 -0.32 5.24
N VAL A 71 -14.51 -0.90 6.32
CA VAL A 71 -13.56 -2.02 6.31
C VAL A 71 -14.16 -3.14 7.15
N LEU A 72 -14.36 -4.31 6.54
CA LEU A 72 -15.07 -5.44 7.17
C LEU A 72 -16.46 -5.03 7.71
N GLY A 73 -17.17 -4.17 6.96
CA GLY A 73 -18.49 -3.66 7.33
C GLY A 73 -18.51 -2.67 8.50
N ARG A 74 -17.35 -2.16 8.93
CA ARG A 74 -17.18 -1.22 10.06
C ARG A 74 -16.45 0.04 9.61
N PRO A 75 -16.54 1.15 10.37
CA PRO A 75 -15.66 2.29 10.16
C PRO A 75 -14.19 1.87 10.17
N ALA A 76 -13.37 2.42 9.27
CA ALA A 76 -11.97 1.98 9.08
C ALA A 76 -11.15 2.01 10.38
N ARG A 77 -11.37 3.02 11.25
CA ARG A 77 -10.69 3.15 12.56
C ARG A 77 -10.93 1.96 13.48
N ASP A 78 -12.11 1.33 13.40
CA ASP A 78 -12.51 0.23 14.28
C ASP A 78 -12.03 -1.14 13.74
N ALA A 79 -11.62 -1.17 12.46
CA ALA A 79 -11.13 -2.36 11.77
C ALA A 79 -9.60 -2.49 11.75
N ALA A 80 -8.85 -1.50 12.24
CA ALA A 80 -7.40 -1.41 12.12
C ALA A 80 -6.65 -2.69 12.60
N ARG A 81 -7.18 -3.37 13.63
CA ARG A 81 -6.60 -4.64 14.15
C ARG A 81 -6.66 -5.81 13.16
N HIS A 82 -7.50 -5.73 12.14
CA HIS A 82 -7.66 -6.74 11.09
C HIS A 82 -6.89 -6.42 9.82
N ILE A 83 -6.14 -5.31 9.85
CA ILE A 83 -5.28 -4.87 8.75
C ILE A 83 -3.83 -5.11 9.16
N GLY A 84 -3.13 -5.96 8.41
CA GLY A 84 -1.67 -6.02 8.45
C GLY A 84 -1.12 -4.88 7.59
N TYR A 85 -0.25 -4.06 8.15
CA TYR A 85 0.34 -2.93 7.42
C TYR A 85 1.84 -3.07 7.29
N VAL A 86 2.31 -3.07 6.05
CA VAL A 86 3.73 -3.02 5.68
C VAL A 86 4.01 -1.61 5.17
N PRO A 87 4.63 -0.74 5.99
CA PRO A 87 4.90 0.64 5.59
C PRO A 87 6.04 0.74 4.58
N GLN A 88 6.04 1.81 3.81
CA GLN A 88 7.21 2.25 3.06
C GLN A 88 8.41 2.37 4.01
N GLN A 89 9.61 2.05 3.54
CA GLN A 89 10.79 1.97 4.38
C GLN A 89 10.98 3.24 5.23
N ALA A 90 10.76 3.10 6.54
CA ALA A 90 11.09 4.16 7.50
C ALA A 90 12.58 4.06 7.89
N ALA A 91 13.19 5.19 8.22
CA ALA A 91 14.56 5.26 8.69
C ALA A 91 14.78 4.30 9.90
N LEU A 92 15.84 3.50 9.82
CA LEU A 92 16.13 2.38 10.73
C LEU A 92 16.60 2.81 12.12
N SER A 93 16.84 4.09 12.39
CA SER A 93 17.65 4.55 13.52
C SER A 93 17.20 4.04 14.90
N ALA A 94 15.90 3.93 15.16
CA ALA A 94 15.40 3.46 16.44
C ALA A 94 15.20 1.92 16.53
N GLN A 95 15.08 1.23 15.39
CA GLN A 95 14.81 -0.21 15.34
C GLN A 95 16.06 -1.06 15.05
N ALA A 96 17.21 -0.43 14.77
CA ALA A 96 18.41 -1.13 14.31
C ALA A 96 18.91 -2.21 15.30
N MET A 97 18.70 -2.02 16.60
CA MET A 97 19.12 -2.93 17.68
C MET A 97 18.09 -4.03 17.99
N LEU A 98 16.87 -3.92 17.49
CA LEU A 98 15.84 -4.95 17.71
C LEU A 98 16.17 -6.19 16.87
N ARG A 99 15.99 -7.38 17.45
CA ARG A 99 16.11 -8.63 16.71
C ARG A 99 14.86 -8.83 15.82
N ALA A 100 15.03 -9.62 14.77
CA ALA A 100 13.92 -9.97 13.88
C ALA A 100 12.70 -10.52 14.64
N ARG A 101 12.92 -11.44 15.59
CA ARG A 101 11.84 -12.00 16.42
C ARG A 101 11.13 -10.98 17.30
N ASP A 102 11.85 -9.97 17.78
CA ASP A 102 11.24 -8.93 18.62
C ASP A 102 10.30 -8.06 17.79
N LEU A 103 10.65 -7.74 16.54
CA LEU A 103 9.78 -7.00 15.64
C LEU A 103 8.51 -7.78 15.33
N VAL A 104 8.59 -9.07 15.02
CA VAL A 104 7.40 -9.92 14.79
C VAL A 104 6.55 -10.00 16.06
N ARG A 105 7.18 -10.14 17.21
CA ARG A 105 6.48 -10.17 18.51
C ARG A 105 5.69 -8.88 18.77
N PHE A 106 6.24 -7.71 18.42
CA PHE A 106 5.48 -6.45 18.53
C PHE A 106 4.21 -6.44 17.69
N GLY A 107 4.17 -7.17 16.58
CA GLY A 107 2.94 -7.36 15.82
C GLY A 107 1.85 -8.10 16.61
N ILE A 108 2.22 -9.03 17.49
CA ILE A 108 1.27 -9.83 18.29
C ILE A 108 0.79 -9.06 19.52
N ASP A 109 1.70 -8.47 20.28
CA ASP A 109 1.42 -7.99 21.64
C ASP A 109 1.90 -6.55 21.93
N GLY A 110 2.40 -5.83 20.91
CA GLY A 110 2.91 -4.46 21.06
C GLY A 110 1.86 -3.42 21.52
N HIS A 111 0.58 -3.75 21.43
CA HIS A 111 -0.53 -2.92 21.93
C HIS A 111 -0.87 -3.14 23.41
N ARG A 112 -0.23 -4.13 24.07
CA ARG A 112 -0.50 -4.49 25.47
C ARG A 112 0.57 -3.93 26.40
N PHE A 113 0.15 -3.19 27.40
CA PHE A 113 1.00 -2.73 28.50
C PHE A 113 0.99 -3.75 29.65
N GLY A 114 2.14 -3.92 30.31
CA GLY A 114 2.25 -4.69 31.55
C GLY A 114 3.11 -5.95 31.48
N PRO A 115 3.35 -6.62 32.63
CA PRO A 115 4.16 -7.83 32.70
C PRO A 115 3.47 -9.02 31.98
N ARG A 116 4.26 -9.76 31.24
CA ARG A 116 3.78 -10.85 30.37
C ARG A 116 3.91 -12.19 31.09
N LEU A 117 2.79 -12.69 31.63
CA LEU A 117 2.76 -13.93 32.41
C LEU A 117 2.82 -15.22 31.56
N ARG A 118 2.50 -15.17 30.26
CA ARG A 118 2.50 -16.35 29.37
C ARG A 118 3.31 -16.05 28.09
N THR A 119 4.58 -16.44 28.11
CA THR A 119 5.48 -16.22 26.96
C THR A 119 5.49 -17.37 25.95
N GLY A 120 5.19 -18.59 26.37
CA GLY A 120 5.29 -19.79 25.53
C GLY A 120 4.42 -19.79 24.27
N PRO A 121 3.10 -19.51 24.34
CA PRO A 121 2.25 -19.44 23.14
C PRO A 121 2.65 -18.33 22.16
N VAL A 122 3.05 -17.16 22.68
CA VAL A 122 3.52 -16.04 21.86
C VAL A 122 4.83 -16.41 21.16
N ARG A 123 5.76 -17.06 21.86
CA ARG A 123 7.03 -17.50 21.29
C ARG A 123 6.79 -18.49 20.14
N ARG A 124 5.97 -19.51 20.34
CA ARG A 124 5.62 -20.45 19.25
C ARG A 124 5.03 -19.74 18.05
N ARG A 125 4.09 -18.80 18.28
CA ARG A 125 3.49 -18.03 17.19
C ARG A 125 4.52 -17.16 16.45
N VAL A 126 5.48 -16.57 17.13
CA VAL A 126 6.59 -15.83 16.53
C VAL A 126 7.44 -16.75 15.66
N ASP A 127 7.79 -17.94 16.17
CA ASP A 127 8.62 -18.90 15.43
C ASP A 127 7.89 -19.39 14.16
N GLU A 128 6.59 -19.74 14.25
CA GLU A 128 5.74 -20.10 13.11
C GLU A 128 5.70 -18.99 12.03
N ILE A 129 5.56 -17.74 12.46
CA ILE A 129 5.54 -16.60 11.53
C ILE A 129 6.91 -16.43 10.86
N LEU A 130 7.99 -16.49 11.64
CA LEU A 130 9.36 -16.39 11.10
C LEU A 130 9.66 -17.50 10.08
N GLU A 131 9.20 -18.72 10.34
CA GLU A 131 9.27 -19.82 9.38
C GLU A 131 8.47 -19.51 8.12
N SER A 132 7.22 -19.06 8.26
CA SER A 132 6.33 -18.77 7.14
C SER A 132 6.83 -17.67 6.21
N VAL A 133 7.64 -16.72 6.73
CA VAL A 133 8.25 -15.64 5.93
C VAL A 133 9.71 -15.95 5.56
N GLY A 134 10.22 -17.16 5.85
CA GLY A 134 11.59 -17.56 5.56
C GLY A 134 12.64 -16.76 6.33
N ALA A 135 12.32 -16.36 7.57
CA ALA A 135 13.17 -15.54 8.44
C ALA A 135 13.71 -16.30 9.67
N ALA A 136 13.46 -17.61 9.78
CA ALA A 136 13.87 -18.42 10.94
C ALA A 136 15.38 -18.41 11.17
N ALA A 137 16.20 -18.48 10.09
CA ALA A 137 17.65 -18.53 10.17
C ALA A 137 18.30 -17.27 10.78
N PHE A 138 17.61 -16.13 10.69
CA PHE A 138 18.09 -14.84 11.21
C PHE A 138 17.18 -14.23 12.28
N ALA A 139 16.37 -15.07 12.93
CA ALA A 139 15.41 -14.64 13.96
C ALA A 139 16.06 -13.81 15.09
N ASP A 140 17.28 -14.15 15.49
CA ASP A 140 18.02 -13.49 16.58
C ASP A 140 18.98 -12.39 16.11
N VAL A 141 19.06 -12.14 14.79
CA VAL A 141 19.91 -11.11 14.21
C VAL A 141 19.28 -9.73 14.37
N PRO A 142 20.04 -8.70 14.79
CA PRO A 142 19.57 -7.32 14.81
C PRO A 142 19.16 -6.83 13.43
N LEU A 143 18.04 -6.08 13.35
CA LEU A 143 17.48 -5.59 12.08
C LEU A 143 18.48 -4.73 11.28
N GLY A 144 19.37 -4.00 11.96
CA GLY A 144 20.40 -3.20 11.33
C GLY A 144 21.44 -4.01 10.57
N MET A 145 21.60 -5.31 10.91
CA MET A 145 22.56 -6.23 10.26
C MET A 145 21.93 -7.04 9.12
N LEU A 146 20.61 -6.98 8.96
CA LEU A 146 19.91 -7.70 7.90
C LEU A 146 20.01 -6.96 6.56
N SER A 147 20.04 -7.70 5.46
CA SER A 147 19.86 -7.17 4.10
C SER A 147 18.47 -6.50 3.95
N GLY A 148 18.28 -5.70 2.91
CA GLY A 148 17.00 -5.07 2.60
C GLY A 148 15.87 -6.09 2.46
N GLY A 149 16.12 -7.20 1.74
CA GLY A 149 15.13 -8.25 1.53
C GLY A 149 14.80 -9.04 2.80
N GLU A 150 15.79 -9.35 3.64
CA GLU A 150 15.57 -10.01 4.93
C GLU A 150 14.74 -9.13 5.87
N ARG A 151 15.08 -7.85 5.98
CA ARG A 151 14.26 -6.88 6.76
C ARG A 151 12.83 -6.81 6.26
N GLN A 152 12.63 -6.82 4.95
CA GLN A 152 11.29 -6.76 4.36
C GLN A 152 10.47 -8.00 4.71
N ARG A 153 11.06 -9.21 4.66
CA ARG A 153 10.39 -10.44 5.11
C ARG A 153 9.97 -10.36 6.57
N VAL A 154 10.85 -9.87 7.46
CA VAL A 154 10.51 -9.69 8.88
C VAL A 154 9.37 -8.69 9.09
N ARG A 155 9.33 -7.59 8.33
CA ARG A 155 8.23 -6.62 8.38
C ARG A 155 6.91 -7.22 7.89
N ILE A 156 6.95 -8.05 6.85
CA ILE A 156 5.76 -8.79 6.43
C ILE A 156 5.34 -9.75 7.55
N GLY A 157 6.26 -10.47 8.17
CA GLY A 157 5.99 -11.30 9.34
C GLY A 157 5.32 -10.52 10.48
N GLN A 158 5.80 -9.33 10.79
CA GLN A 158 5.15 -8.43 11.76
C GLN A 158 3.71 -8.08 11.33
N ALA A 159 3.50 -7.74 10.06
CA ALA A 159 2.17 -7.41 9.54
C ALA A 159 1.21 -8.62 9.57
N LEU A 160 1.72 -9.83 9.41
CA LEU A 160 0.95 -11.08 9.46
C LEU A 160 0.69 -11.57 10.90
N ALA A 161 1.30 -10.97 11.90
CA ALA A 161 1.28 -11.45 13.28
C ALA A 161 -0.13 -11.51 13.90
N THR A 162 -1.04 -10.63 13.47
CA THR A 162 -2.43 -10.56 13.91
C THR A 162 -3.39 -11.42 13.09
N ASP A 163 -2.90 -12.24 12.16
CA ASP A 163 -3.71 -12.99 11.22
C ASP A 163 -4.70 -12.11 10.44
N PRO A 164 -4.21 -11.10 9.68
CA PRO A 164 -5.05 -10.07 9.12
C PRO A 164 -5.92 -10.60 7.97
N ARG A 165 -7.10 -9.99 7.82
CA ARG A 165 -8.02 -10.20 6.68
C ARG A 165 -7.63 -9.36 5.47
N ILE A 166 -6.88 -8.28 5.70
CA ILE A 166 -6.38 -7.36 4.68
C ILE A 166 -4.90 -7.13 4.95
N LEU A 167 -4.07 -7.29 3.91
CA LEU A 167 -2.67 -6.93 3.93
C LEU A 167 -2.47 -5.67 3.07
N LEU A 168 -2.10 -4.58 3.72
CA LEU A 168 -1.86 -3.29 3.10
C LEU A 168 -0.36 -3.07 3.00
N CYS A 169 0.17 -3.07 1.77
CA CYS A 169 1.59 -2.90 1.49
C CYS A 169 1.83 -1.55 0.81
N ASP A 170 2.63 -0.70 1.43
CA ASP A 170 2.98 0.63 0.91
C ASP A 170 4.42 0.61 0.41
N GLU A 171 4.60 0.56 -0.92
CA GLU A 171 5.89 0.46 -1.62
C GLU A 171 6.81 -0.66 -1.09
N PRO A 172 6.32 -1.91 -0.92
CA PRO A 172 7.07 -2.94 -0.21
C PRO A 172 8.29 -3.48 -0.97
N LEU A 173 8.42 -3.17 -2.27
CA LEU A 173 9.51 -3.62 -3.13
C LEU A 173 10.59 -2.55 -3.35
N LEU A 174 10.39 -1.36 -2.81
CA LEU A 174 11.31 -0.24 -3.00
C LEU A 174 12.71 -0.60 -2.52
N SER A 175 13.71 -0.31 -3.35
CA SER A 175 15.15 -0.58 -3.07
C SER A 175 15.51 -2.06 -2.91
N LEU A 176 14.68 -2.98 -3.38
CA LEU A 176 15.00 -4.41 -3.45
C LEU A 176 15.48 -4.78 -4.86
N ASP A 177 16.47 -5.67 -4.95
CA ASP A 177 16.82 -6.29 -6.22
C ASP A 177 15.75 -7.28 -6.72
N LEU A 178 15.84 -7.70 -7.97
CA LEU A 178 14.85 -8.56 -8.62
C LEU A 178 14.61 -9.90 -7.90
N HIS A 179 15.66 -10.47 -7.29
CA HIS A 179 15.53 -11.73 -6.56
C HIS A 179 14.68 -11.53 -5.29
N HIS A 180 15.00 -10.50 -4.51
CA HIS A 180 14.26 -10.18 -3.30
C HIS A 180 12.83 -9.69 -3.60
N GLN A 181 12.61 -8.95 -4.71
CA GLN A 181 11.26 -8.57 -5.15
C GLN A 181 10.39 -9.80 -5.40
N ARG A 182 10.91 -10.81 -6.11
CA ARG A 182 10.18 -12.07 -6.36
C ARG A 182 9.85 -12.81 -5.07
N ALA A 183 10.83 -12.99 -4.18
CA ALA A 183 10.61 -13.67 -2.90
C ALA A 183 9.54 -12.98 -2.05
N VAL A 184 9.52 -11.64 -2.03
CA VAL A 184 8.51 -10.85 -1.31
C VAL A 184 7.13 -10.97 -1.96
N THR A 185 7.03 -10.90 -3.28
CA THR A 185 5.75 -11.03 -3.99
C THR A 185 5.16 -12.42 -3.87
N GLU A 186 5.97 -13.48 -3.97
CA GLU A 186 5.56 -14.87 -3.76
C GLU A 186 5.04 -15.09 -2.33
N LEU A 187 5.71 -14.54 -1.32
CA LEU A 187 5.28 -14.60 0.07
C LEU A 187 3.90 -13.96 0.29
N ILE A 188 3.68 -12.77 -0.29
CA ILE A 188 2.40 -12.06 -0.20
C ILE A 188 1.30 -12.85 -0.90
N ASP A 189 1.57 -13.39 -2.10
CA ASP A 189 0.60 -14.17 -2.87
C ASP A 189 0.28 -15.52 -2.20
N ALA A 190 1.28 -16.19 -1.64
CA ALA A 190 1.07 -17.41 -0.85
C ALA A 190 0.12 -17.15 0.33
N ARG A 191 0.30 -16.04 1.05
CA ARG A 191 -0.62 -15.62 2.12
C ARG A 191 -2.02 -15.35 1.59
N ARG A 192 -2.13 -14.61 0.48
CA ARG A 192 -3.41 -14.32 -0.18
C ARG A 192 -4.18 -15.60 -0.48
N ARG A 193 -3.54 -16.56 -1.13
CA ARG A 193 -4.18 -17.82 -1.57
C ARG A 193 -4.52 -18.74 -0.41
N SER A 194 -3.64 -18.86 0.57
CA SER A 194 -3.83 -19.84 1.67
C SER A 194 -4.86 -19.39 2.71
N HIS A 195 -5.07 -18.08 2.89
CA HIS A 195 -5.93 -17.53 3.96
C HIS A 195 -7.07 -16.65 3.43
N GLY A 196 -7.18 -16.46 2.11
CA GLY A 196 -8.16 -15.53 1.55
C GLY A 196 -7.92 -14.07 1.97
N THR A 197 -6.69 -13.73 2.35
CA THR A 197 -6.32 -12.36 2.73
C THR A 197 -6.40 -11.45 1.50
N ALA A 198 -7.17 -10.37 1.56
CA ALA A 198 -7.15 -9.36 0.52
C ALA A 198 -5.83 -8.58 0.57
N VAL A 199 -5.26 -8.29 -0.58
CA VAL A 199 -4.01 -7.52 -0.70
C VAL A 199 -4.28 -6.19 -1.36
N VAL A 200 -3.91 -5.09 -0.70
CA VAL A 200 -3.86 -3.75 -1.27
C VAL A 200 -2.38 -3.36 -1.38
N PHE A 201 -1.89 -3.32 -2.60
CA PHE A 201 -0.48 -3.18 -2.91
C PHE A 201 -0.21 -1.84 -3.61
N VAL A 202 0.33 -0.88 -2.87
CA VAL A 202 0.70 0.42 -3.40
C VAL A 202 2.09 0.35 -3.97
N THR A 203 2.24 0.77 -5.23
CA THR A 203 3.54 0.81 -5.91
C THR A 203 3.54 1.84 -7.02
N HIS A 204 4.71 2.29 -7.44
CA HIS A 204 4.92 3.07 -8.66
C HIS A 204 5.30 2.16 -9.85
N GLU A 205 5.74 0.94 -9.60
CA GLU A 205 6.09 -0.05 -10.63
C GLU A 205 5.23 -1.31 -10.51
N ILE A 206 4.44 -1.62 -11.54
CA ILE A 206 3.52 -2.75 -11.53
C ILE A 206 4.18 -4.07 -11.97
N ASN A 207 5.23 -4.02 -12.77
CA ASN A 207 5.78 -5.19 -13.45
C ASN A 207 6.13 -6.35 -12.51
N PRO A 208 6.70 -6.14 -11.30
CA PRO A 208 7.00 -7.22 -10.37
C PRO A 208 5.77 -8.00 -9.88
N VAL A 209 4.59 -7.38 -9.92
CA VAL A 209 3.34 -7.97 -9.41
C VAL A 209 2.27 -8.16 -10.48
N LEU A 210 2.51 -7.75 -11.72
CA LEU A 210 1.50 -7.71 -12.80
C LEU A 210 0.75 -9.04 -12.98
N GLY A 211 1.44 -10.16 -12.89
CA GLY A 211 0.84 -11.50 -13.01
C GLY A 211 0.00 -11.95 -11.79
N LEU A 212 0.00 -11.19 -10.71
CA LEU A 212 -0.73 -11.48 -9.47
C LEU A 212 -1.94 -10.56 -9.26
N VAL A 213 -1.97 -9.44 -10.01
CA VAL A 213 -2.96 -8.37 -9.83
C VAL A 213 -4.28 -8.74 -10.49
N ASP A 214 -5.35 -8.75 -9.69
CA ASP A 214 -6.71 -8.94 -10.19
C ASP A 214 -7.29 -7.61 -10.72
N ARG A 215 -7.07 -6.50 -9.96
CA ARG A 215 -7.54 -5.17 -10.33
C ARG A 215 -6.51 -4.08 -9.98
N VAL A 216 -6.62 -2.98 -10.70
CA VAL A 216 -5.82 -1.77 -10.52
C VAL A 216 -6.72 -0.61 -10.12
N LEU A 217 -6.33 0.13 -9.09
CA LEU A 217 -6.75 1.50 -8.85
C LEU A 217 -5.62 2.42 -9.30
N TYR A 218 -5.84 3.16 -10.39
CA TYR A 218 -4.88 4.17 -10.86
C TYR A 218 -5.34 5.56 -10.40
N LEU A 219 -4.51 6.24 -9.62
CA LEU A 219 -4.75 7.60 -9.15
C LEU A 219 -3.88 8.57 -9.95
N ALA A 220 -4.46 9.64 -10.48
CA ALA A 220 -3.73 10.67 -11.23
C ALA A 220 -4.36 12.06 -11.00
N PRO A 221 -3.70 13.16 -11.41
CA PRO A 221 -4.23 14.52 -11.22
C PRO A 221 -5.62 14.75 -11.85
N GLY A 222 -5.93 14.09 -12.97
CA GLY A 222 -7.22 14.17 -13.66
C GLY A 222 -8.29 13.24 -13.11
N GLY A 223 -8.05 12.52 -12.00
CA GLY A 223 -9.01 11.63 -11.38
C GLY A 223 -8.47 10.24 -11.09
N HIS A 224 -9.34 9.25 -11.17
CA HIS A 224 -8.97 7.86 -10.94
C HIS A 224 -9.60 6.90 -11.94
N ARG A 225 -9.03 5.72 -12.07
CA ARG A 225 -9.57 4.60 -12.86
C ARG A 225 -9.44 3.30 -12.07
N VAL A 226 -10.52 2.50 -12.09
CA VAL A 226 -10.53 1.16 -11.47
C VAL A 226 -10.93 0.15 -12.55
N GLY A 227 -10.22 -0.96 -12.62
CA GLY A 227 -10.50 -2.05 -13.57
C GLY A 227 -9.42 -3.11 -13.55
N THR A 228 -9.46 -4.05 -14.47
CA THR A 228 -8.37 -5.01 -14.67
C THR A 228 -7.11 -4.30 -15.18
N PRO A 229 -5.92 -4.91 -15.06
CA PRO A 229 -4.70 -4.33 -15.64
C PRO A 229 -4.83 -3.99 -17.12
N ASP A 230 -5.58 -4.80 -17.89
CA ASP A 230 -5.76 -4.61 -19.31
C ASP A 230 -6.70 -3.44 -19.65
N GLU A 231 -7.68 -3.15 -18.79
CA GLU A 231 -8.61 -2.03 -18.95
C GLU A 231 -8.00 -0.70 -18.50
N VAL A 232 -7.15 -0.72 -17.49
CA VAL A 232 -6.61 0.50 -16.87
C VAL A 232 -5.31 0.92 -17.53
N LEU A 233 -4.40 -0.01 -17.79
CA LEU A 233 -3.06 0.26 -18.31
C LEU A 233 -3.08 0.28 -19.86
N THR A 234 -3.78 1.26 -20.41
CA THR A 234 -3.85 1.55 -21.85
C THR A 234 -3.47 3.00 -22.12
N SER A 235 -2.93 3.28 -23.31
CA SER A 235 -2.56 4.65 -23.72
C SER A 235 -3.76 5.60 -23.62
N GLU A 236 -4.95 5.17 -24.05
CA GLU A 236 -6.17 5.97 -23.98
C GLU A 236 -6.57 6.30 -22.54
N SER A 237 -6.58 5.29 -21.66
CA SER A 237 -6.96 5.45 -20.25
C SER A 237 -6.01 6.40 -19.53
N LEU A 238 -4.70 6.19 -19.67
CA LEU A 238 -3.71 7.02 -18.99
C LEU A 238 -3.61 8.44 -19.59
N SER A 239 -3.68 8.60 -20.94
CA SER A 239 -3.72 9.93 -21.55
C SER A 239 -4.89 10.76 -21.03
N ARG A 240 -6.07 10.16 -20.85
CA ARG A 240 -7.23 10.85 -20.27
C ARG A 240 -6.99 11.27 -18.82
N LEU A 241 -6.37 10.40 -18.01
CA LEU A 241 -6.08 10.68 -16.59
C LEU A 241 -5.00 11.76 -16.40
N TYR A 242 -4.05 11.83 -17.32
CA TYR A 242 -2.97 12.83 -17.25
C TYR A 242 -3.30 14.13 -18.00
N GLY A 243 -4.31 14.13 -18.88
CA GLY A 243 -4.62 15.27 -19.74
C GLY A 243 -3.54 15.56 -20.80
N THR A 244 -2.67 14.60 -21.05
CA THR A 244 -1.56 14.67 -22.04
C THR A 244 -1.36 13.30 -22.67
N GLN A 245 -0.67 13.27 -23.81
CA GLN A 245 -0.39 12.00 -24.47
C GLN A 245 0.53 11.12 -23.61
N VAL A 246 0.08 9.91 -23.34
CA VAL A 246 0.82 8.87 -22.62
C VAL A 246 0.77 7.60 -23.45
N ASP A 247 1.93 7.05 -23.73
CA ASP A 247 2.04 5.80 -24.47
C ASP A 247 2.25 4.62 -23.53
N VAL A 248 1.42 3.59 -23.66
CA VAL A 248 1.55 2.33 -22.92
C VAL A 248 1.91 1.23 -23.91
N VAL A 249 3.10 0.68 -23.73
CA VAL A 249 3.62 -0.38 -24.61
C VAL A 249 3.77 -1.68 -23.80
N ARG A 250 3.32 -2.78 -24.37
CA ARG A 250 3.53 -4.12 -23.80
C ARG A 250 4.66 -4.83 -24.52
N VAL A 251 5.73 -5.13 -23.80
CA VAL A 251 6.88 -5.85 -24.36
C VAL A 251 7.17 -7.06 -23.49
N ARG A 252 7.09 -8.25 -24.10
CA ARG A 252 7.37 -9.53 -23.41
C ARG A 252 6.65 -9.68 -22.07
N GLY A 253 5.38 -9.30 -21.99
CA GLY A 253 4.56 -9.39 -20.78
C GLY A 253 4.80 -8.28 -19.75
N ARG A 254 5.66 -7.30 -20.05
CA ARG A 254 5.87 -6.11 -19.23
C ARG A 254 5.12 -4.91 -19.79
N VAL A 255 4.67 -4.05 -18.89
CA VAL A 255 4.04 -2.77 -19.21
C VAL A 255 5.08 -1.66 -19.04
N VAL A 256 5.25 -0.87 -20.08
CA VAL A 256 6.11 0.33 -20.10
C VAL A 256 5.20 1.52 -20.35
N VAL A 257 5.25 2.52 -19.48
CA VAL A 257 4.50 3.78 -19.62
C VAL A 257 5.50 4.88 -19.97
N ALA A 258 5.27 5.55 -21.09
CA ALA A 258 6.12 6.63 -21.58
C ALA A 258 5.31 7.92 -21.74
N GLY A 259 5.94 9.08 -21.47
CA GLY A 259 5.29 10.39 -21.59
C GLY A 259 4.42 10.80 -20.39
N ALA A 260 4.29 9.97 -19.37
CA ALA A 260 3.62 10.38 -18.15
C ALA A 260 4.53 11.33 -17.35
N PRO A 261 4.02 12.49 -16.90
CA PRO A 261 4.79 13.40 -16.03
C PRO A 261 5.11 12.70 -14.69
N ASP A 262 6.38 12.74 -14.29
CA ASP A 262 6.83 12.16 -13.00
C ASP A 262 6.31 12.94 -11.79
N GLU A 263 5.97 14.23 -11.96
CA GLU A 263 5.38 15.09 -10.94
C GLU A 263 4.11 15.77 -11.45
N PRO A 264 3.06 15.94 -10.61
CA PRO A 264 1.95 16.80 -10.96
C PRO A 264 2.48 18.23 -11.16
N ALA A 265 2.12 18.87 -12.26
CA ALA A 265 2.47 20.27 -12.52
C ALA A 265 2.09 21.10 -11.28
N ALA A 266 3.07 21.80 -10.70
CA ALA A 266 2.79 22.72 -9.61
C ALA A 266 1.77 23.77 -10.12
N PRO A 267 0.73 24.11 -9.32
CA PRO A 267 -0.19 25.15 -9.72
C PRO A 267 0.59 26.45 -9.99
N PRO A 268 0.20 27.22 -10.99
CA PRO A 268 0.88 28.46 -11.31
C PRO A 268 0.94 29.35 -10.06
N HIS A 269 2.15 29.73 -9.67
CA HIS A 269 2.34 30.69 -8.60
C HIS A 269 1.69 32.00 -9.05
N HIS A 270 0.58 32.39 -8.45
CA HIS A 270 0.12 33.76 -8.52
C HIS A 270 1.18 34.63 -7.83
N PRO A 271 1.81 35.56 -8.53
CA PRO A 271 2.68 36.53 -7.87
C PRO A 271 1.81 37.31 -6.87
N GLY A 272 2.18 37.19 -5.60
CA GLY A 272 1.54 38.00 -4.54
C GLY A 272 1.71 39.50 -4.86
N PRO A 273 0.84 40.38 -4.33
CA PRO A 273 0.89 41.79 -4.59
C PRO A 273 2.27 42.35 -4.21
N VAL A 274 2.87 43.03 -5.14
CA VAL A 274 4.13 43.77 -4.94
C VAL A 274 3.83 44.87 -3.92
N HIS A 275 4.34 44.77 -2.72
CA HIS A 275 4.36 45.86 -1.76
C HIS A 275 5.32 46.92 -2.31
N GLU A 276 4.76 47.99 -2.90
CA GLU A 276 5.49 49.23 -3.13
C GLU A 276 5.93 49.78 -1.78
N THR A 277 7.23 49.73 -1.53
CA THR A 277 7.85 50.48 -0.43
C THR A 277 7.91 51.93 -0.87
N ASP A 278 6.97 52.74 -0.35
CA ASP A 278 7.02 54.19 -0.41
C ASP A 278 8.34 54.69 0.22
N GLY A 279 9.05 55.44 -0.59
CA GLY A 279 10.29 56.13 -0.19
C GLY A 279 10.00 57.18 0.84
N VAL A 280 10.69 57.11 1.98
CA VAL A 280 10.82 58.24 2.88
C VAL A 280 12.06 59.03 2.49
N ARG A 281 11.83 60.26 1.99
CA ARG A 281 12.81 61.35 1.95
C ARG A 281 12.87 61.98 3.33
N ALA A 282 14.01 62.16 3.88
CA ALA A 282 14.58 63.35 4.50
C ALA A 282 15.91 62.98 5.17
#